data_eace6f10e092199c36c2feb10b137eb8
#
_entry.id   eace6f10e092199c36c2feb10b137eb8
#
_cell.length_a   1.000
_cell.length_b   1.000
_cell.length_c   1.000
_cell.angle_alpha   90.00
_cell.angle_beta   90.00
_cell.angle_gamma   90.00
#
_symmetry.space_group_name_H-M   'P 1'
#
loop_
_entity.id
_entity.type
_entity.pdbx_description
1 polymer ?
#
loop_
_entity_poly.entity_id
_entity_poly.type
_entity_poly.pdbx_seq_one_letter_code
_entity_poly.pdbx_strand_id
1 'polypeptide(L)'
;MANISFLKTEFLEHCEIEKNLSQYTIKMYDYCLTDFCKFVKKQFNKDLVDISEITLEIIKSYRIDLNRRISSKSRESFKISTQNEFLVAVRSFLKFLVVEKDIKTVAIEKLHLAKPDARVPKFFNDEQLERFLAVQNIERKSGIRDRAILEVLFSTGLRVGELVKLNATDVKNAFDSKEFNVIGKGRKVRTVYLSDSAVLWLKKYLSLRKDDYKPLFLRYSGKLPELNDPDGESFRLTVRSIQRLVKKYALKAGISIDATPQTLRHTFATDLLTKGADLRSVQELLGHSNIQTTQIYTHLTNPQLKEVFEKFHKK
;
A
#
# COMPACT_ATOMS: atom_id res chain seq x y z
N MET A 1 -9.76 38.84 -3.05
CA MET A 1 -10.50 37.59 -3.44
C MET A 1 -9.54 36.43 -3.44
N ALA A 2 -9.78 35.44 -2.61
CA ALA A 2 -8.90 34.28 -2.43
C ALA A 2 -9.31 33.17 -3.40
N ASN A 3 -8.67 33.13 -4.57
CA ASN A 3 -8.96 32.15 -5.61
C ASN A 3 -8.63 30.72 -5.13
N ILE A 4 -9.61 29.82 -5.24
CA ILE A 4 -9.46 28.41 -4.81
C ILE A 4 -8.30 27.69 -5.52
N SER A 5 -8.01 28.01 -6.78
CA SER A 5 -6.92 27.36 -7.51
C SER A 5 -5.53 27.81 -7.01
N PHE A 6 -5.40 29.06 -6.62
CA PHE A 6 -4.17 29.61 -6.02
C PHE A 6 -3.96 29.00 -4.60
N LEU A 7 -4.99 29.04 -3.78
CA LEU A 7 -4.95 28.46 -2.44
C LEU A 7 -4.65 26.95 -2.43
N LYS A 8 -5.12 26.23 -3.47
CA LYS A 8 -4.75 24.80 -3.65
C LYS A 8 -3.23 24.65 -3.81
N THR A 9 -2.58 25.51 -4.59
CA THR A 9 -1.13 25.44 -4.80
C THR A 9 -0.39 25.70 -3.50
N GLU A 10 -0.74 26.73 -2.75
CA GLU A 10 -0.16 27.03 -1.43
C GLU A 10 -0.35 25.87 -0.44
N PHE A 11 -1.51 25.21 -0.47
CA PHE A 11 -1.76 24.03 0.37
C PHE A 11 -0.83 22.87 0.01
N LEU A 12 -0.58 22.61 -1.28
CA LEU A 12 0.32 21.54 -1.71
C LEU A 12 1.77 21.83 -1.32
N GLU A 13 2.20 23.09 -1.44
CA GLU A 13 3.52 23.57 -0.97
C GLU A 13 3.67 23.39 0.55
N HIS A 14 2.66 23.80 1.34
CA HIS A 14 2.61 23.55 2.77
C HIS A 14 2.70 22.06 3.12
N CYS A 15 1.96 21.19 2.37
CA CYS A 15 2.05 19.76 2.55
C CYS A 15 3.46 19.20 2.27
N GLU A 16 4.17 19.77 1.31
CA GLU A 16 5.53 19.35 0.94
C GLU A 16 6.56 19.85 1.97
N ILE A 17 6.57 21.13 2.23
CA ILE A 17 7.63 21.81 2.99
C ILE A 17 7.43 21.64 4.50
N GLU A 18 6.25 22.00 5.01
CA GLU A 18 6.01 22.04 6.46
C GLU A 18 5.54 20.71 7.03
N LYS A 19 4.67 20.00 6.31
CA LYS A 19 4.18 18.67 6.75
C LYS A 19 5.08 17.52 6.30
N ASN A 20 6.05 17.76 5.43
CA ASN A 20 6.98 16.75 4.89
C ASN A 20 6.24 15.47 4.44
N LEU A 21 5.12 15.65 3.73
CA LEU A 21 4.33 14.51 3.25
C LEU A 21 5.03 13.84 2.07
N SER A 22 4.72 12.55 1.89
CA SER A 22 5.28 11.81 0.75
C SER A 22 4.77 12.38 -0.58
N GLN A 23 5.63 12.34 -1.62
CA GLN A 23 5.27 12.76 -2.98
C GLN A 23 4.01 12.05 -3.51
N TYR A 24 3.77 10.81 -3.07
CA TYR A 24 2.54 10.09 -3.40
C TYR A 24 1.31 10.76 -2.78
N THR A 25 1.40 11.18 -1.52
CA THR A 25 0.28 11.86 -0.82
C THR A 25 -0.01 13.21 -1.46
N ILE A 26 1.04 13.97 -1.80
CA ILE A 26 0.91 15.28 -2.45
C ILE A 26 0.23 15.13 -3.82
N LYS A 27 0.68 14.17 -4.64
CA LYS A 27 0.04 13.88 -5.95
C LYS A 27 -1.42 13.43 -5.80
N MET A 28 -1.76 12.68 -4.74
CA MET A 28 -3.13 12.28 -4.47
C MET A 28 -3.99 13.50 -4.06
N TYR A 29 -3.46 14.36 -3.21
CA TYR A 29 -4.15 15.60 -2.83
C TYR A 29 -4.35 16.52 -4.03
N ASP A 30 -3.31 16.70 -4.85
CA ASP A 30 -3.42 17.49 -6.08
C ASP A 30 -4.50 16.94 -7.02
N TYR A 31 -4.52 15.62 -7.24
CA TYR A 31 -5.54 14.96 -8.08
C TYR A 31 -6.95 15.21 -7.54
N CYS A 32 -7.17 14.95 -6.26
CA CYS A 32 -8.49 15.11 -5.64
C CYS A 32 -8.95 16.58 -5.60
N LEU A 33 -8.07 17.51 -5.28
CA LEU A 33 -8.40 18.93 -5.22
C LEU A 33 -8.55 19.55 -6.60
N THR A 34 -7.79 19.11 -7.60
CA THR A 34 -7.99 19.51 -8.99
C THR A 34 -9.38 19.12 -9.48
N ASP A 35 -9.84 17.92 -9.12
CA ASP A 35 -11.18 17.46 -9.44
C ASP A 35 -12.26 18.31 -8.72
N PHE A 36 -12.07 18.58 -7.43
CA PHE A 36 -12.96 19.44 -6.68
C PHE A 36 -13.03 20.86 -7.27
N CYS A 37 -11.90 21.47 -7.60
CA CYS A 37 -11.87 22.78 -8.25
C CYS A 37 -12.62 22.79 -9.59
N LYS A 38 -12.46 21.75 -10.40
CA LYS A 38 -13.22 21.60 -11.66
C LYS A 38 -14.72 21.51 -11.42
N PHE A 39 -15.14 20.73 -10.42
CA PHE A 39 -16.54 20.62 -10.05
C PHE A 39 -17.11 21.99 -9.64
N VAL A 40 -16.42 22.70 -8.76
CA VAL A 40 -16.85 24.01 -8.26
C VAL A 40 -16.94 25.04 -9.39
N LYS A 41 -15.92 25.12 -10.26
CA LYS A 41 -15.93 26.01 -11.45
C LYS A 41 -17.15 25.74 -12.35
N LYS A 42 -17.45 24.47 -12.59
CA LYS A 42 -18.61 24.04 -13.36
C LYS A 42 -19.93 24.44 -12.68
N GLN A 43 -20.00 24.27 -11.36
CA GLN A 43 -21.22 24.59 -10.59
C GLN A 43 -21.54 26.08 -10.62
N PHE A 44 -20.55 26.94 -10.58
CA PHE A 44 -20.73 28.40 -10.63
C PHE A 44 -20.65 28.99 -12.05
N ASN A 45 -20.30 28.18 -13.04
CA ASN A 45 -20.02 28.61 -14.42
C ASN A 45 -18.99 29.77 -14.46
N LYS A 46 -17.92 29.65 -13.65
CA LYS A 46 -16.85 30.65 -13.50
C LYS A 46 -15.49 29.97 -13.50
N ASP A 47 -14.49 30.60 -14.11
CA ASP A 47 -13.10 30.14 -14.06
C ASP A 47 -12.40 30.51 -12.76
N LEU A 48 -12.78 31.62 -12.16
CA LEU A 48 -12.27 32.11 -10.89
C LEU A 48 -13.37 32.05 -9.84
N VAL A 49 -13.21 31.17 -8.87
CA VAL A 49 -14.15 31.03 -7.75
C VAL A 49 -13.44 31.45 -6.46
N ASP A 50 -14.10 32.34 -5.72
CA ASP A 50 -13.63 32.73 -4.40
C ASP A 50 -13.96 31.63 -3.37
N ILE A 51 -13.06 31.43 -2.41
CA ILE A 51 -13.24 30.38 -1.39
C ILE A 51 -14.46 30.64 -0.49
N SER A 52 -14.87 31.89 -0.33
CA SER A 52 -16.07 32.26 0.44
C SER A 52 -17.38 31.76 -0.21
N GLU A 53 -17.36 31.48 -1.51
CA GLU A 53 -18.50 30.90 -2.23
C GLU A 53 -18.70 29.38 -1.92
N ILE A 54 -17.71 28.73 -1.30
CA ILE A 54 -17.76 27.31 -0.97
C ILE A 54 -18.59 27.08 0.30
N THR A 55 -19.85 26.75 0.10
CA THR A 55 -20.80 26.44 1.18
C THR A 55 -20.86 24.94 1.48
N LEU A 56 -21.53 24.57 2.58
CA LEU A 56 -21.77 23.16 2.91
C LEU A 56 -22.61 22.46 1.83
N GLU A 57 -23.54 23.18 1.20
CA GLU A 57 -24.37 22.68 0.09
C GLU A 57 -23.52 22.30 -1.12
N ILE A 58 -22.54 23.11 -1.47
CA ILE A 58 -21.59 22.82 -2.56
C ILE A 58 -20.84 21.53 -2.27
N ILE A 59 -20.35 21.33 -1.04
CA ILE A 59 -19.63 20.11 -0.68
C ILE A 59 -20.55 18.89 -0.67
N LYS A 60 -21.80 19.04 -0.22
CA LYS A 60 -22.81 17.98 -0.31
C LYS A 60 -23.11 17.61 -1.76
N SER A 61 -23.26 18.62 -2.64
CA SER A 61 -23.47 18.42 -4.09
C SER A 61 -22.28 17.69 -4.73
N TYR A 62 -21.06 18.05 -4.35
CA TYR A 62 -19.86 17.34 -4.79
C TYR A 62 -19.87 15.87 -4.34
N ARG A 63 -20.27 15.57 -3.11
CA ARG A 63 -20.40 14.20 -2.63
C ARG A 63 -21.44 13.41 -3.42
N ILE A 64 -22.57 14.02 -3.77
CA ILE A 64 -23.59 13.39 -4.63
C ILE A 64 -23.01 13.11 -6.02
N ASP A 65 -22.28 14.07 -6.58
CA ASP A 65 -21.60 13.91 -7.87
C ASP A 65 -20.61 12.73 -7.83
N LEU A 66 -19.74 12.67 -6.81
CA LEU A 66 -18.81 11.55 -6.61
C LEU A 66 -19.52 10.20 -6.52
N ASN A 67 -20.66 10.13 -5.81
CA ASN A 67 -21.43 8.89 -5.66
C ASN A 67 -22.04 8.40 -6.97
N ARG A 68 -22.43 9.34 -7.85
CA ARG A 68 -23.03 9.03 -9.16
C ARG A 68 -22.01 8.79 -10.26
N ARG A 69 -20.73 9.03 -10.00
CA ARG A 69 -19.66 8.80 -10.99
C ARG A 69 -19.40 7.33 -11.20
N ILE A 70 -19.30 6.96 -12.46
CA ILE A 70 -18.89 5.62 -12.89
C ILE A 70 -17.39 5.63 -13.15
N SER A 71 -16.69 4.69 -12.56
CA SER A 71 -15.26 4.47 -12.81
C SER A 71 -15.05 4.02 -14.26
N SER A 72 -14.19 4.71 -15.01
CA SER A 72 -13.82 4.32 -16.36
C SER A 72 -13.13 2.95 -16.45
N LYS A 73 -12.56 2.46 -15.33
CA LYS A 73 -11.85 1.19 -15.26
C LYS A 73 -12.75 0.01 -14.88
N SER A 74 -13.59 0.17 -13.84
CA SER A 74 -14.44 -0.91 -13.33
C SER A 74 -15.85 -0.89 -13.91
N ARG A 75 -16.27 0.19 -14.56
CA ARG A 75 -17.65 0.48 -14.99
C ARG A 75 -18.68 0.43 -13.84
N GLU A 76 -18.21 0.54 -12.61
CA GLU A 76 -19.03 0.59 -11.40
C GLU A 76 -18.96 1.99 -10.79
N SER A 77 -19.91 2.32 -9.92
CA SER A 77 -19.90 3.56 -9.14
C SER A 77 -18.67 3.61 -8.21
N PHE A 78 -18.22 4.81 -7.87
CA PHE A 78 -17.10 4.98 -6.94
C PHE A 78 -17.44 4.37 -5.59
N LYS A 79 -16.55 3.47 -5.12
CA LYS A 79 -16.65 2.89 -3.77
C LYS A 79 -16.59 3.98 -2.71
N ILE A 80 -17.27 3.78 -1.58
CA ILE A 80 -17.27 4.72 -0.44
C ILE A 80 -15.84 5.09 -0.03
N SER A 81 -14.90 4.13 -0.04
CA SER A 81 -13.51 4.41 0.26
C SER A 81 -12.86 5.41 -0.71
N THR A 82 -13.16 5.31 -2.01
CA THR A 82 -12.68 6.26 -3.03
C THR A 82 -13.31 7.64 -2.84
N GLN A 83 -14.63 7.70 -2.62
CA GLN A 83 -15.32 8.97 -2.32
C GLN A 83 -14.70 9.65 -1.09
N ASN A 84 -14.40 8.88 -0.03
CA ASN A 84 -13.76 9.39 1.17
C ASN A 84 -12.35 9.93 0.91
N GLU A 85 -11.56 9.35 -0.02
CA GLU A 85 -10.25 9.89 -0.40
C GLU A 85 -10.36 11.32 -0.94
N PHE A 86 -11.34 11.58 -1.81
CA PHE A 86 -11.60 12.94 -2.30
C PHE A 86 -12.03 13.89 -1.18
N LEU A 87 -12.96 13.45 -0.32
CA LEU A 87 -13.47 14.27 0.78
C LEU A 87 -12.39 14.53 1.86
N VAL A 88 -11.48 13.59 2.11
CA VAL A 88 -10.34 13.79 3.01
C VAL A 88 -9.41 14.87 2.49
N ALA A 89 -9.15 14.90 1.18
CA ALA A 89 -8.34 15.95 0.57
C ALA A 89 -9.00 17.32 0.72
N VAL A 90 -10.30 17.44 0.41
CA VAL A 90 -11.08 18.68 0.60
C VAL A 90 -11.06 19.11 2.08
N ARG A 91 -11.30 18.19 3.00
CA ARG A 91 -11.29 18.46 4.45
C ARG A 91 -9.93 18.95 4.93
N SER A 92 -8.84 18.34 4.45
CA SER A 92 -7.47 18.74 4.80
C SER A 92 -7.15 20.14 4.24
N PHE A 93 -7.59 20.43 3.03
CA PHE A 93 -7.45 21.74 2.41
C PHE A 93 -8.22 22.82 3.18
N LEU A 94 -9.49 22.60 3.51
CA LEU A 94 -10.28 23.55 4.31
C LEU A 94 -9.67 23.78 5.69
N LYS A 95 -9.11 22.73 6.31
CA LYS A 95 -8.40 22.85 7.58
C LYS A 95 -7.17 23.76 7.46
N PHE A 96 -6.38 23.61 6.40
CA PHE A 96 -5.25 24.49 6.12
C PHE A 96 -5.69 25.94 6.00
N LEU A 97 -6.78 26.21 5.28
CA LEU A 97 -7.28 27.58 5.10
C LEU A 97 -7.69 28.24 6.44
N VAL A 98 -8.30 27.47 7.33
CA VAL A 98 -8.70 27.99 8.66
C VAL A 98 -7.48 28.18 9.56
N VAL A 99 -6.58 27.20 9.62
CA VAL A 99 -5.50 27.17 10.63
C VAL A 99 -4.29 28.00 10.20
N GLU A 100 -3.92 27.95 8.92
CA GLU A 100 -2.66 28.56 8.45
C GLU A 100 -2.90 29.90 7.69
N LYS A 101 -4.13 30.14 7.24
CA LYS A 101 -4.45 31.34 6.46
C LYS A 101 -5.49 32.25 7.13
N ASP A 102 -6.04 31.87 8.28
CA ASP A 102 -7.13 32.60 8.97
C ASP A 102 -8.37 32.89 8.09
N ILE A 103 -8.57 32.06 7.05
CA ILE A 103 -9.69 32.19 6.14
C ILE A 103 -10.88 31.42 6.68
N LYS A 104 -11.99 32.10 6.95
CA LYS A 104 -13.25 31.44 7.35
C LYS A 104 -13.78 30.55 6.24
N THR A 105 -14.03 29.30 6.56
CA THR A 105 -14.60 28.29 5.64
C THR A 105 -15.78 27.58 6.29
N VAL A 106 -16.32 26.59 5.60
CA VAL A 106 -17.32 25.67 6.16
C VAL A 106 -16.76 24.96 7.39
N ALA A 107 -17.58 24.82 8.42
CA ALA A 107 -17.21 24.07 9.63
C ALA A 107 -16.82 22.63 9.27
N ILE A 108 -15.54 22.29 9.48
CA ILE A 108 -14.90 21.02 9.07
C ILE A 108 -15.56 19.82 9.76
N GLU A 109 -16.06 20.03 10.98
CA GLU A 109 -16.76 19.03 11.79
C GLU A 109 -18.04 18.52 11.14
N LYS A 110 -18.69 19.36 10.31
CA LYS A 110 -19.89 18.99 9.55
C LYS A 110 -19.61 18.12 8.33
N LEU A 111 -18.33 17.93 7.97
CA LEU A 111 -17.92 17.09 6.84
C LEU A 111 -17.70 15.64 7.31
N HIS A 112 -18.79 14.92 7.57
CA HIS A 112 -18.71 13.52 7.96
C HIS A 112 -18.33 12.63 6.77
N LEU A 113 -17.38 11.72 7.01
CA LEU A 113 -17.04 10.67 6.06
C LEU A 113 -18.01 9.50 6.22
N ALA A 114 -18.42 8.90 5.12
CA ALA A 114 -19.22 7.68 5.18
C ALA A 114 -18.39 6.52 5.72
N LYS A 115 -18.99 5.67 6.55
CA LYS A 115 -18.32 4.46 7.03
C LYS A 115 -18.22 3.47 5.85
N PRO A 116 -17.01 3.09 5.42
CA PRO A 116 -16.85 2.08 4.39
C PRO A 116 -17.24 0.70 4.93
N ASP A 117 -17.64 -0.19 4.02
CA ASP A 117 -17.91 -1.58 4.37
C ASP A 117 -16.66 -2.23 5.01
N ALA A 118 -16.88 -3.08 6.00
CA ALA A 118 -15.84 -3.86 6.62
C ALA A 118 -15.19 -4.77 5.57
N ARG A 119 -13.88 -4.64 5.37
CA ARG A 119 -13.13 -5.50 4.45
C ARG A 119 -12.62 -6.71 5.22
N VAL A 120 -13.08 -7.90 4.84
CA VAL A 120 -12.46 -9.14 5.29
C VAL A 120 -11.13 -9.30 4.53
N PRO A 121 -9.99 -9.43 5.23
CA PRO A 121 -8.70 -9.65 4.59
C PRO A 121 -8.73 -10.94 3.76
N LYS A 122 -8.27 -10.85 2.52
CA LYS A 122 -8.08 -12.04 1.68
C LYS A 122 -6.69 -12.61 1.95
N PHE A 123 -6.60 -13.89 2.22
CA PHE A 123 -5.35 -14.63 2.42
C PHE A 123 -5.42 -16.00 1.73
N PHE A 124 -4.29 -16.65 1.54
CA PHE A 124 -4.20 -18.01 1.01
C PHE A 124 -4.25 -19.01 2.16
N ASN A 125 -4.95 -20.12 1.99
CA ASN A 125 -4.76 -21.31 2.82
C ASN A 125 -3.44 -22.02 2.40
N ASP A 126 -3.03 -23.03 3.19
CA ASP A 126 -1.74 -23.70 2.99
C ASP A 126 -1.64 -24.34 1.60
N GLU A 127 -2.67 -25.03 1.14
CA GLU A 127 -2.72 -25.65 -0.18
C GLU A 127 -2.63 -24.62 -1.32
N GLN A 128 -3.33 -23.49 -1.20
CA GLN A 128 -3.26 -22.39 -2.16
C GLN A 128 -1.87 -21.76 -2.19
N LEU A 129 -1.26 -21.58 -1.02
CA LEU A 129 0.08 -21.01 -0.89
C LEU A 129 1.13 -21.92 -1.52
N GLU A 130 1.09 -23.23 -1.27
CA GLU A 130 2.00 -24.20 -1.88
C GLU A 130 1.88 -24.19 -3.41
N ARG A 131 0.67 -24.28 -3.96
CA ARG A 131 0.44 -24.18 -5.42
C ARG A 131 0.94 -22.87 -5.98
N PHE A 132 0.67 -21.75 -5.28
CA PHE A 132 1.10 -20.43 -5.69
C PHE A 132 2.62 -20.31 -5.74
N LEU A 133 3.32 -20.86 -4.76
CA LEU A 133 4.77 -20.84 -4.70
C LEU A 133 5.42 -21.87 -5.66
N ALA A 134 4.72 -22.89 -6.14
CA ALA A 134 5.27 -23.92 -7.03
C ALA A 134 5.14 -23.60 -8.53
N VAL A 135 4.25 -22.68 -8.92
CA VAL A 135 3.84 -22.50 -10.32
C VAL A 135 4.82 -21.72 -11.21
N GLN A 136 5.94 -21.23 -10.66
CA GLN A 136 6.94 -20.48 -11.41
C GLN A 136 7.79 -21.43 -12.28
N ASN A 137 8.08 -20.98 -13.53
CA ASN A 137 9.02 -21.71 -14.37
C ASN A 137 10.45 -21.39 -13.94
N ILE A 138 11.05 -22.27 -13.14
CA ILE A 138 12.40 -22.12 -12.57
C ILE A 138 13.54 -22.44 -13.54
N GLU A 139 13.26 -22.85 -14.77
CA GLU A 139 14.27 -22.99 -15.83
C GLU A 139 14.69 -21.61 -16.37
N ARG A 140 13.83 -20.61 -16.22
CA ARG A 140 14.09 -19.24 -16.67
C ARG A 140 14.60 -18.37 -15.52
N LYS A 141 15.61 -17.54 -15.80
CA LYS A 141 16.11 -16.53 -14.83
C LYS A 141 15.00 -15.68 -14.23
N SER A 142 14.03 -15.27 -15.06
CA SER A 142 12.87 -14.50 -14.57
C SER A 142 11.98 -15.30 -13.62
N GLY A 143 11.83 -16.60 -13.83
CA GLY A 143 11.04 -17.46 -12.94
C GLY A 143 11.72 -17.67 -11.59
N ILE A 144 13.05 -17.85 -11.56
CA ILE A 144 13.84 -17.94 -10.32
C ILE A 144 13.75 -16.63 -9.53
N ARG A 145 13.90 -15.47 -10.22
CA ARG A 145 13.68 -14.15 -9.61
C ARG A 145 12.28 -14.03 -9.02
N ASP A 146 11.28 -14.40 -9.80
CA ASP A 146 9.87 -14.28 -9.43
C ASP A 146 9.57 -15.16 -8.20
N ARG A 147 10.12 -16.38 -8.15
CA ARG A 147 10.04 -17.25 -6.98
C ARG A 147 10.69 -16.60 -5.75
N ALA A 148 11.90 -16.07 -5.87
CA ALA A 148 12.59 -15.37 -4.78
C ALA A 148 11.77 -14.17 -4.27
N ILE A 149 11.14 -13.39 -5.16
CA ILE A 149 10.25 -12.29 -4.79
C ILE A 149 9.08 -12.78 -3.94
N LEU A 150 8.42 -13.86 -4.33
CA LEU A 150 7.25 -14.39 -3.64
C LEU A 150 7.62 -14.99 -2.28
N GLU A 151 8.73 -15.69 -2.21
CA GLU A 151 9.27 -16.23 -0.95
C GLU A 151 9.62 -15.12 0.04
N VAL A 152 10.29 -14.06 -0.41
CA VAL A 152 10.60 -12.91 0.44
C VAL A 152 9.33 -12.21 0.92
N LEU A 153 8.34 -11.99 0.04
CA LEU A 153 7.08 -11.37 0.45
C LEU A 153 6.34 -12.18 1.51
N PHE A 154 6.30 -13.50 1.35
CA PHE A 154 5.63 -14.38 2.30
C PHE A 154 6.44 -14.51 3.60
N SER A 155 7.75 -14.74 3.53
CA SER A 155 8.61 -14.91 4.70
C SER A 155 8.66 -13.69 5.62
N THR A 156 8.68 -12.48 5.04
CA THR A 156 8.93 -11.24 5.79
C THR A 156 7.69 -10.40 6.06
N GLY A 157 6.59 -10.69 5.36
CA GLY A 157 5.40 -9.85 5.39
C GLY A 157 5.63 -8.40 4.94
N LEU A 158 6.67 -8.12 4.13
CA LEU A 158 7.00 -6.78 3.63
C LEU A 158 5.84 -6.14 2.86
N ARG A 159 5.71 -4.81 3.00
CA ARG A 159 4.90 -4.06 2.05
C ARG A 159 5.59 -4.04 0.68
N VAL A 160 4.81 -4.07 -0.38
CA VAL A 160 5.36 -4.05 -1.75
C VAL A 160 6.29 -2.85 -2.01
N GLY A 161 5.99 -1.70 -1.41
CA GLY A 161 6.84 -0.51 -1.51
C GLY A 161 8.18 -0.64 -0.75
N GLU A 162 8.23 -1.47 0.29
CA GLU A 162 9.46 -1.82 1.01
C GLU A 162 10.28 -2.81 0.18
N LEU A 163 9.65 -3.87 -0.34
CA LEU A 163 10.30 -4.88 -1.19
C LEU A 163 11.02 -4.26 -2.40
N VAL A 164 10.36 -3.36 -3.14
CA VAL A 164 10.96 -2.78 -4.35
C VAL A 164 12.14 -1.86 -4.05
N LYS A 165 12.28 -1.36 -2.84
CA LYS A 165 13.39 -0.52 -2.41
C LYS A 165 14.62 -1.30 -1.95
N LEU A 166 14.50 -2.63 -1.75
CA LEU A 166 15.62 -3.44 -1.32
C LEU A 166 16.78 -3.41 -2.33
N ASN A 167 17.99 -3.36 -1.81
CA ASN A 167 19.23 -3.49 -2.55
C ASN A 167 19.82 -4.89 -2.36
N ALA A 168 20.67 -5.32 -3.26
CA ALA A 168 21.33 -6.63 -3.17
C ALA A 168 22.19 -6.73 -1.89
N THR A 169 22.81 -5.64 -1.46
CA THR A 169 23.61 -5.56 -0.24
C THR A 169 22.79 -5.78 1.03
N ASP A 170 21.52 -5.35 1.06
CA ASP A 170 20.67 -5.48 2.26
C ASP A 170 20.44 -6.95 2.65
N VAL A 171 20.41 -7.85 1.66
CA VAL A 171 20.11 -9.26 1.90
C VAL A 171 21.33 -10.16 1.83
N LYS A 172 22.40 -9.77 1.09
CA LYS A 172 23.66 -10.58 1.03
C LYS A 172 24.27 -10.75 2.42
N ASN A 173 24.26 -9.69 3.21
CA ASN A 173 24.79 -9.70 4.59
C ASN A 173 23.86 -10.39 5.61
N ALA A 174 22.63 -10.72 5.18
CA ALA A 174 21.59 -11.31 6.02
C ALA A 174 21.44 -12.83 5.86
N PHE A 175 22.26 -13.50 5.03
CA PHE A 175 22.05 -14.92 4.76
C PHE A 175 22.36 -15.85 5.94
N ASP A 176 23.29 -15.47 6.79
CA ASP A 176 23.67 -16.27 7.95
C ASP A 176 22.78 -15.98 9.15
N SER A 177 22.52 -14.70 9.44
CA SER A 177 21.62 -14.28 10.52
C SER A 177 20.14 -14.45 10.17
N LYS A 178 19.80 -14.56 8.88
CA LYS A 178 18.44 -14.60 8.34
C LYS A 178 17.59 -13.38 8.70
N GLU A 179 18.22 -12.25 9.00
CA GLU A 179 17.53 -11.03 9.39
C GLU A 179 18.15 -9.79 8.72
N PHE A 180 17.34 -8.81 8.43
CA PHE A 180 17.78 -7.50 7.96
C PHE A 180 16.79 -6.41 8.31
N ASN A 181 17.25 -5.16 8.29
CA ASN A 181 16.45 -4.02 8.62
C ASN A 181 15.76 -3.41 7.40
N VAL A 182 14.51 -2.99 7.56
CA VAL A 182 13.76 -2.27 6.53
C VAL A 182 13.22 -0.95 7.08
N ILE A 183 13.19 0.05 6.21
CA ILE A 183 12.62 1.36 6.52
C ILE A 183 11.16 1.38 6.08
N GLY A 184 10.26 1.41 7.04
CA GLY A 184 8.83 1.43 6.83
C GLY A 184 8.23 2.85 6.68
N LYS A 185 6.91 2.94 6.78
CA LYS A 185 6.18 4.23 6.77
C LYS A 185 6.65 5.11 7.94
N GLY A 186 6.88 6.39 7.67
CA GLY A 186 7.36 7.36 8.67
C GLY A 186 8.82 7.18 9.05
N ARG A 187 9.64 6.57 8.17
CA ARG A 187 11.08 6.29 8.38
C ARG A 187 11.39 5.39 9.59
N LYS A 188 10.39 4.68 10.12
CA LYS A 188 10.60 3.72 11.21
C LYS A 188 11.34 2.48 10.69
N VAL A 189 12.45 2.15 11.33
CA VAL A 189 13.22 0.94 11.05
C VAL A 189 12.60 -0.24 11.80
N ARG A 190 12.51 -1.40 11.15
CA ARG A 190 12.20 -2.67 11.80
C ARG A 190 13.02 -3.80 11.21
N THR A 191 13.31 -4.79 12.03
CA THR A 191 13.91 -6.04 11.59
C THR A 191 12.85 -6.93 10.94
N VAL A 192 13.24 -7.64 9.89
CA VAL A 192 12.45 -8.68 9.22
C VAL A 192 13.28 -9.96 9.10
N TYR A 193 12.61 -11.11 9.08
CA TYR A 193 13.25 -12.41 9.13
C TYR A 193 13.00 -13.21 7.84
N LEU A 194 14.06 -13.88 7.36
CA LEU A 194 14.00 -14.73 6.17
C LEU A 194 13.82 -16.19 6.59
N SER A 195 12.88 -16.88 5.96
CA SER A 195 12.78 -18.34 6.04
C SER A 195 13.94 -19.01 5.27
N ASP A 196 14.21 -20.28 5.56
CA ASP A 196 15.20 -21.06 4.81
C ASP A 196 14.91 -21.10 3.32
N SER A 197 13.64 -21.22 2.95
CA SER A 197 13.19 -21.17 1.56
C SER A 197 13.50 -19.82 0.92
N ALA A 198 13.24 -18.71 1.60
CA ALA A 198 13.54 -17.38 1.08
C ALA A 198 15.04 -17.17 0.86
N VAL A 199 15.88 -17.62 1.82
CA VAL A 199 17.36 -17.61 1.69
C VAL A 199 17.79 -18.44 0.49
N LEU A 200 17.28 -19.67 0.36
CA LEU A 200 17.61 -20.57 -0.75
C LEU A 200 17.31 -19.93 -2.11
N TRP A 201 16.13 -19.37 -2.28
CA TRP A 201 15.73 -18.78 -3.56
C TRP A 201 16.44 -17.45 -3.84
N LEU A 202 16.75 -16.66 -2.82
CA LEU A 202 17.59 -15.46 -2.94
C LEU A 202 19.01 -15.84 -3.39
N LYS A 203 19.64 -16.82 -2.76
CA LYS A 203 20.97 -17.31 -3.15
C LYS A 203 20.97 -17.81 -4.60
N LYS A 204 19.98 -18.63 -5.01
CA LYS A 204 19.80 -19.08 -6.39
C LYS A 204 19.63 -17.92 -7.37
N TYR A 205 18.82 -16.92 -7.02
CA TYR A 205 18.61 -15.76 -7.87
C TYR A 205 19.89 -14.92 -8.01
N LEU A 206 20.56 -14.63 -6.90
CA LEU A 206 21.76 -13.79 -6.91
C LEU A 206 22.94 -14.46 -7.61
N SER A 207 23.05 -15.79 -7.58
CA SER A 207 24.10 -16.51 -8.32
C SER A 207 23.93 -16.42 -9.84
N LEU A 208 22.73 -16.14 -10.34
CA LEU A 208 22.46 -15.94 -11.77
C LEU A 208 22.76 -14.51 -12.26
N ARG A 209 22.97 -13.57 -11.32
CA ARG A 209 23.30 -12.18 -11.65
C ARG A 209 24.79 -12.09 -12.01
N LYS A 210 25.05 -11.38 -13.10
CA LYS A 210 26.41 -11.08 -13.59
C LYS A 210 26.72 -9.57 -13.55
N ASP A 211 25.88 -8.84 -12.83
CA ASP A 211 25.93 -7.39 -12.69
C ASP A 211 26.14 -7.00 -11.23
N ASP A 212 26.58 -5.77 -11.00
CA ASP A 212 26.77 -5.18 -9.66
C ASP A 212 25.74 -4.10 -9.36
N TYR A 213 24.60 -4.13 -10.06
CA TYR A 213 23.54 -3.15 -9.86
C TYR A 213 22.96 -3.19 -8.45
N LYS A 214 22.67 -2.02 -7.90
CA LYS A 214 22.13 -1.85 -6.54
C LYS A 214 20.80 -2.57 -6.28
N PRO A 215 19.76 -2.46 -7.17
CA PRO A 215 18.46 -3.05 -6.86
C PRO A 215 18.54 -4.55 -6.64
N LEU A 216 17.85 -5.05 -5.60
CA LEU A 216 17.79 -6.49 -5.34
C LEU A 216 17.14 -7.24 -6.50
N PHE A 217 15.98 -6.78 -6.97
CA PHE A 217 15.23 -7.45 -8.04
C PHE A 217 15.20 -6.63 -9.32
N LEU A 218 15.72 -7.20 -10.40
CA LEU A 218 15.87 -6.55 -11.69
C LEU A 218 14.78 -6.98 -12.68
N ARG A 219 14.36 -6.05 -13.54
CA ARG A 219 13.59 -6.39 -14.73
C ARG A 219 14.50 -6.99 -15.81
N TYR A 220 13.98 -7.98 -16.54
CA TYR A 220 14.68 -8.60 -17.68
C TYR A 220 14.04 -8.25 -19.02
N SER A 221 13.06 -7.35 -19.05
CA SER A 221 12.34 -6.94 -20.26
C SER A 221 12.05 -5.45 -20.23
N GLY A 222 11.78 -4.89 -21.40
CA GLY A 222 11.52 -3.45 -21.59
C GLY A 222 12.69 -2.73 -22.29
N LYS A 223 12.55 -1.42 -22.48
CA LYS A 223 13.62 -0.60 -23.08
C LYS A 223 14.91 -0.71 -22.27
N LEU A 224 16.04 -0.81 -22.96
CA LEU A 224 17.34 -0.67 -22.32
C LEU A 224 17.41 0.71 -21.64
N PRO A 225 18.10 0.82 -20.49
CA PRO A 225 18.29 2.10 -19.83
C PRO A 225 19.12 3.04 -20.71
N GLU A 226 19.00 4.32 -20.44
CA GLU A 226 19.89 5.33 -21.01
C GLU A 226 21.33 5.03 -20.56
N LEU A 227 22.31 5.46 -21.38
CA LEU A 227 23.74 5.14 -21.25
C LEU A 227 24.41 5.51 -19.90
N ASN A 228 23.71 6.21 -18.99
CA ASN A 228 24.22 6.71 -17.71
C ASN A 228 23.45 6.17 -16.50
N ASP A 229 23.33 4.83 -16.35
CA ASP A 229 22.74 4.22 -15.15
C ASP A 229 23.70 3.20 -14.52
N PRO A 230 24.83 3.68 -13.92
CA PRO A 230 25.85 2.81 -13.35
C PRO A 230 25.34 1.97 -12.18
N ASP A 231 24.35 2.47 -11.45
CA ASP A 231 23.74 1.80 -10.31
C ASP A 231 22.62 0.83 -10.70
N GLY A 232 22.16 0.85 -11.95
CA GLY A 232 21.10 -0.02 -12.46
C GLY A 232 19.71 0.30 -11.90
N GLU A 233 19.48 1.53 -11.45
CA GLU A 233 18.18 1.92 -10.87
C GLU A 233 17.03 1.83 -11.87
N SER A 234 17.28 2.05 -13.15
CA SER A 234 16.29 1.89 -14.22
C SER A 234 15.82 0.44 -14.39
N PHE A 235 16.61 -0.54 -13.92
CA PHE A 235 16.24 -1.96 -13.92
C PHE A 235 15.42 -2.36 -12.68
N ARG A 236 15.29 -1.51 -11.69
CA ARG A 236 14.50 -1.79 -10.48
C ARG A 236 13.06 -2.11 -10.84
N LEU A 237 12.52 -3.19 -10.27
CA LEU A 237 11.11 -3.51 -10.44
C LEU A 237 10.23 -2.48 -9.74
N THR A 238 9.15 -2.08 -10.41
CA THR A 238 8.16 -1.15 -9.85
C THR A 238 7.12 -1.90 -9.00
N VAL A 239 6.46 -1.18 -8.10
CA VAL A 239 5.31 -1.69 -7.33
C VAL A 239 4.28 -2.33 -8.27
N ARG A 240 4.00 -1.70 -9.40
CA ARG A 240 3.04 -2.20 -10.40
C ARG A 240 3.49 -3.52 -11.04
N SER A 241 4.80 -3.68 -11.26
CA SER A 241 5.36 -4.92 -11.79
C SER A 241 5.16 -6.08 -10.81
N ILE A 242 5.40 -5.86 -9.52
CA ILE A 242 5.18 -6.87 -8.47
C ILE A 242 3.68 -7.20 -8.32
N GLN A 243 2.80 -6.19 -8.35
CA GLN A 243 1.35 -6.44 -8.32
C GLN A 243 0.88 -7.32 -9.48
N ARG A 244 1.34 -7.02 -10.71
CA ARG A 244 1.04 -7.84 -11.90
C ARG A 244 1.62 -9.24 -11.79
N LEU A 245 2.83 -9.38 -11.23
CA LEU A 245 3.48 -10.66 -11.00
C LEU A 245 2.65 -11.55 -10.05
N VAL A 246 2.24 -11.03 -8.90
CA VAL A 246 1.40 -11.77 -7.94
C VAL A 246 0.09 -12.19 -8.57
N LYS A 247 -0.60 -11.27 -9.25
CA LYS A 247 -1.87 -11.58 -9.94
C LYS A 247 -1.68 -12.66 -11.01
N LYS A 248 -0.63 -12.58 -11.83
CA LYS A 248 -0.29 -13.58 -12.86
C LYS A 248 -0.13 -14.98 -12.27
N TYR A 249 0.62 -15.10 -11.17
CA TYR A 249 0.89 -16.41 -10.57
C TYR A 249 -0.30 -16.95 -9.78
N ALA A 250 -1.13 -16.11 -9.19
CA ALA A 250 -2.39 -16.55 -8.59
C ALA A 250 -3.33 -17.16 -9.63
N LEU A 251 -3.48 -16.51 -10.80
CA LEU A 251 -4.26 -17.04 -11.90
C LEU A 251 -3.69 -18.38 -12.42
N LYS A 252 -2.36 -18.48 -12.58
CA LYS A 252 -1.70 -19.73 -13.00
C LYS A 252 -1.87 -20.87 -11.99
N ALA A 253 -1.92 -20.56 -10.70
CA ALA A 253 -2.13 -21.52 -9.63
C ALA A 253 -3.61 -21.92 -9.45
N GLY A 254 -4.51 -21.41 -10.31
CA GLY A 254 -5.95 -21.68 -10.21
C GLY A 254 -6.61 -21.06 -8.98
N ILE A 255 -6.07 -19.94 -8.48
CA ILE A 255 -6.59 -19.26 -7.29
C ILE A 255 -7.58 -18.17 -7.73
N SER A 256 -8.83 -18.30 -7.29
CA SER A 256 -9.92 -17.38 -7.64
C SER A 256 -9.89 -16.03 -6.92
N ILE A 257 -9.07 -15.91 -5.86
CA ILE A 257 -8.94 -14.66 -5.10
C ILE A 257 -8.17 -13.63 -5.93
N ASP A 258 -8.66 -12.38 -6.00
CA ASP A 258 -7.88 -11.27 -6.58
C ASP A 258 -6.65 -10.98 -5.69
N ALA A 259 -5.60 -11.72 -5.96
CA ALA A 259 -4.39 -11.73 -5.15
C ALA A 259 -3.50 -10.51 -5.42
N THR A 260 -2.97 -9.95 -4.36
CA THR A 260 -2.07 -8.81 -4.36
C THR A 260 -0.88 -9.10 -3.42
N PRO A 261 0.21 -8.32 -3.44
CA PRO A 261 1.26 -8.43 -2.43
C PRO A 261 0.72 -8.28 -1.00
N GLN A 262 -0.36 -7.52 -0.83
CA GLN A 262 -1.03 -7.40 0.46
C GLN A 262 -1.69 -8.72 0.91
N THR A 263 -2.18 -9.53 -0.04
CA THR A 263 -2.71 -10.87 0.24
C THR A 263 -1.63 -11.76 0.85
N LEU A 264 -0.39 -11.76 0.31
CA LEU A 264 0.73 -12.51 0.89
C LEU A 264 1.09 -12.05 2.31
N ARG A 265 1.04 -10.74 2.53
CA ARG A 265 1.26 -10.18 3.87
C ARG A 265 0.14 -10.57 4.85
N HIS A 266 -1.11 -10.65 4.38
CA HIS A 266 -2.22 -11.19 5.18
C HIS A 266 -2.03 -12.68 5.45
N THR A 267 -1.58 -13.46 4.44
CA THR A 267 -1.25 -14.87 4.61
C THR A 267 -0.17 -15.08 5.66
N PHE A 268 0.92 -14.31 5.61
CA PHE A 268 1.98 -14.33 6.62
C PHE A 268 1.44 -14.06 8.03
N ALA A 269 0.62 -13.02 8.20
CA ALA A 269 0.04 -12.68 9.49
C ALA A 269 -0.90 -13.77 10.02
N THR A 270 -1.74 -14.31 9.13
CA THR A 270 -2.68 -15.40 9.45
C THR A 270 -1.94 -16.67 9.82
N ASP A 271 -0.91 -17.05 9.06
CA ASP A 271 -0.08 -18.23 9.32
C ASP A 271 0.56 -18.17 10.72
N LEU A 272 1.15 -17.03 11.09
CA LEU A 272 1.71 -16.84 12.42
C LEU A 272 0.67 -16.97 13.52
N LEU A 273 -0.49 -16.33 13.36
CA LEU A 273 -1.57 -16.38 14.37
C LEU A 273 -2.15 -17.77 14.51
N THR A 274 -2.39 -18.51 13.42
CA THR A 274 -2.88 -19.89 13.47
C THR A 274 -1.88 -20.85 14.09
N LYS A 275 -0.59 -20.56 13.99
CA LYS A 275 0.51 -21.29 14.66
C LYS A 275 0.76 -20.85 16.11
N GLY A 276 -0.06 -19.97 16.66
CA GLY A 276 -0.03 -19.60 18.07
C GLY A 276 0.77 -18.36 18.44
N ALA A 277 1.25 -17.60 17.45
CA ALA A 277 1.89 -16.32 17.75
C ALA A 277 0.86 -15.33 18.34
N ASP A 278 1.28 -14.54 19.32
CA ASP A 278 0.44 -13.51 19.89
C ASP A 278 0.27 -12.32 18.93
N LEU A 279 -0.88 -11.63 19.05
CA LEU A 279 -1.24 -10.53 18.15
C LEU A 279 -0.24 -9.36 18.17
N ARG A 280 0.39 -9.11 19.32
CA ARG A 280 1.35 -8.02 19.49
C ARG A 280 2.65 -8.31 18.77
N SER A 281 3.17 -9.52 18.89
CA SER A 281 4.34 -9.97 18.12
C SER A 281 4.11 -9.87 16.62
N VAL A 282 2.93 -10.30 16.13
CA VAL A 282 2.58 -10.16 14.72
C VAL A 282 2.48 -8.69 14.30
N GLN A 283 1.94 -7.83 15.17
CA GLN A 283 1.90 -6.38 14.93
C GLN A 283 3.30 -5.78 14.79
N GLU A 284 4.23 -6.16 15.64
CA GLU A 284 5.62 -5.69 15.62
C GLU A 284 6.35 -6.16 14.35
N LEU A 285 6.26 -7.45 14.02
CA LEU A 285 6.81 -8.02 12.78
C LEU A 285 6.30 -7.32 11.53
N LEU A 286 5.02 -7.00 11.50
CA LEU A 286 4.41 -6.28 10.39
C LEU A 286 4.76 -4.77 10.40
N GLY A 287 5.18 -4.21 11.51
CA GLY A 287 5.41 -2.77 11.67
C GLY A 287 4.11 -1.96 11.53
N HIS A 288 3.04 -2.39 12.20
CA HIS A 288 1.79 -1.65 12.30
C HIS A 288 1.87 -0.65 13.46
N SER A 289 1.82 0.63 13.14
CA SER A 289 1.79 1.71 14.15
C SER A 289 0.46 1.80 14.91
N ASN A 290 -0.61 1.22 14.37
CA ASN A 290 -1.93 1.19 14.98
C ASN A 290 -2.39 -0.27 15.11
N ILE A 291 -2.77 -0.67 16.32
CA ILE A 291 -3.26 -2.01 16.65
C ILE A 291 -4.53 -2.37 15.85
N GLN A 292 -5.37 -1.39 15.54
CA GLN A 292 -6.57 -1.57 14.72
C GLN A 292 -6.27 -2.20 13.35
N THR A 293 -5.06 -1.98 12.81
CA THR A 293 -4.64 -2.59 11.54
C THR A 293 -4.38 -4.09 11.70
N THR A 294 -4.11 -4.57 12.91
CA THR A 294 -3.89 -5.99 13.21
C THR A 294 -5.16 -6.64 13.77
N GLN A 295 -6.07 -5.86 14.35
CA GLN A 295 -7.38 -6.33 14.83
C GLN A 295 -8.27 -6.94 13.73
N ILE A 296 -7.98 -6.65 12.46
CA ILE A 296 -8.69 -7.31 11.34
C ILE A 296 -8.50 -8.84 11.33
N TYR A 297 -7.53 -9.37 12.09
CA TYR A 297 -7.27 -10.81 12.23
C TYR A 297 -7.87 -11.42 13.50
N THR A 298 -8.48 -10.65 14.40
CA THR A 298 -8.97 -11.15 15.69
C THR A 298 -10.06 -12.22 15.56
N HIS A 299 -10.83 -12.20 14.46
CA HIS A 299 -11.81 -13.27 14.19
C HIS A 299 -11.17 -14.63 13.89
N LEU A 300 -9.86 -14.66 13.55
CA LEU A 300 -9.12 -15.90 13.30
C LEU A 300 -8.59 -16.53 14.59
N THR A 301 -8.48 -15.75 15.66
CA THR A 301 -8.03 -16.25 16.98
C THR A 301 -9.16 -16.89 17.81
N ASN A 302 -10.38 -16.85 17.33
CA ASN A 302 -11.54 -17.42 18.04
C ASN A 302 -11.45 -18.94 18.29
N PRO A 303 -10.94 -19.78 17.36
CA PRO A 303 -10.67 -21.20 17.65
C PRO A 303 -9.60 -21.39 18.73
N GLN A 304 -8.57 -20.54 18.74
CA GLN A 304 -7.49 -20.60 19.71
C GLN A 304 -7.94 -20.20 21.13
N LEU A 305 -8.91 -19.30 21.24
CA LEU A 305 -9.49 -18.96 22.55
C LEU A 305 -10.10 -20.20 23.23
N LYS A 306 -10.70 -21.11 22.46
CA LYS A 306 -11.20 -22.37 22.98
C LYS A 306 -10.06 -23.29 23.45
N GLU A 307 -9.00 -23.42 22.66
CA GLU A 307 -7.81 -24.20 23.04
C GLU A 307 -7.10 -23.61 24.28
N VAL A 308 -6.95 -22.29 24.33
CA VAL A 308 -6.40 -21.58 25.49
C VAL A 308 -7.27 -21.81 26.71
N PHE A 309 -8.60 -21.69 26.58
CA PHE A 309 -9.54 -21.98 27.66
C PHE A 309 -9.39 -23.42 28.13
N GLU A 310 -9.40 -24.40 27.23
CA GLU A 310 -9.24 -25.82 27.55
C GLU A 310 -7.87 -26.13 28.18
N LYS A 311 -6.81 -25.40 27.79
CA LYS A 311 -5.45 -25.60 28.31
C LYS A 311 -5.25 -25.00 29.71
N PHE A 312 -5.82 -23.83 29.96
CA PHE A 312 -5.53 -23.06 31.18
C PHE A 312 -6.71 -23.02 32.18
N HIS A 313 -7.91 -23.44 31.78
CA HIS A 313 -9.08 -23.47 32.61
C HIS A 313 -9.53 -24.92 32.90
N LYS A 314 -8.57 -25.84 33.08
CA LYS A 314 -8.89 -27.18 33.65
C LYS A 314 -9.10 -27.02 35.15
N LYS A 315 -10.34 -27.35 35.59
CA LYS A 315 -10.58 -27.71 37.01
C LYS A 315 -9.92 -29.01 37.34
#